data_d51bf4ad8c73f17ff5fb7c1f7d3e57eb
#
_entry.id   d51bf4ad8c73f17ff5fb7c1f7d3e57eb
#
_cell.length_a   1.000
_cell.length_b   1.000
_cell.length_c   1.000
_cell.angle_alpha   90.00
_cell.angle_beta   90.00
_cell.angle_gamma   90.00
#
_symmetry.space_group_name_H-M   'P 1'
#
loop_
_entity.id
_entity.type
_entity.pdbx_description
1 polymer ?
#
loop_
_entity_poly.entity_id
_entity_poly.type
_entity_poly.pdbx_seq_one_letter_code
_entity_poly.pdbx_strand_id
1 'polypeptide(L)'
;IVFRTPYGRQDQRYRDNAHFFSSNGYVFLNFDVRGRGDSDGEFVPYFNEGKDGYDIIEWVASQQWSNGMVGTYGASYSARIQWLTAIESPPHLKAMVSIVSPSDPFVESPTGVQDPMHLSWRYLVSGRTYKDPSDVNWDDVYRTIPLKDMPEKLGYDIPDWREDMKHQTLDDYWKRICYQNKFNIIDVPVMHISGWYDDEQIGTFINYIGMRNHSLSNYSRENQAIIVGPWPHGVNKSQKLGDIDFGPQAIINLPDLELKWFRKHLDGQDITIKRSRLFIMGINEWKEFDDWPVPGTESIKFFITSGGRANSRFGDGKLILDTSAITEGEDSYIYDPENPVPFITEITSAQIGGPDNYSSVERRDDVLVYTSEILEDDITVLGDVRAVLYIKSDAPDTDFMAMLTDVWPNGYSQRLCDGMVRTRYRKGMDKIVFLEGGVNEIEIDMWNTGHTFKKGHRIRVDISSSAFPKYSRNPNTGSMDIASETNMRKARNTVIHQMKFPSRIETRVLR
;
A
#
# COMPACT_ATOMS: atom_id res chain seq x y z
N ILE A 1 -8.81 25.29 -8.13
CA ILE A 1 -8.20 24.02 -7.71
C ILE A 1 -7.04 24.31 -6.77
N VAL A 2 -6.99 23.64 -5.63
CA VAL A 2 -5.96 23.81 -4.59
C VAL A 2 -5.06 22.58 -4.56
N PHE A 3 -3.76 22.84 -4.59
CA PHE A 3 -2.71 21.84 -4.43
C PHE A 3 -1.78 22.25 -3.27
N ARG A 4 -1.51 21.33 -2.35
CA ARG A 4 -0.65 21.55 -1.18
C ARG A 4 0.46 20.48 -1.17
N THR A 5 1.69 20.87 -0.88
CA THR A 5 2.85 19.97 -1.00
C THR A 5 3.95 20.27 0.01
N PRO A 6 4.65 19.26 0.55
CA PRO A 6 5.87 19.45 1.31
C PRO A 6 7.14 19.52 0.44
N TYR A 7 7.01 19.29 -0.87
CA TYR A 7 8.13 19.08 -1.78
C TYR A 7 8.62 20.34 -2.51
N GLY A 8 7.99 21.51 -2.25
CA GLY A 8 8.29 22.78 -2.90
C GLY A 8 7.30 23.11 -4.03
N ARG A 9 6.42 24.09 -3.78
CA ARG A 9 5.34 24.51 -4.69
C ARG A 9 5.81 24.97 -6.07
N GLN A 10 7.11 25.27 -6.23
CA GLN A 10 7.69 25.79 -7.47
C GLN A 10 8.25 24.67 -8.38
N ASP A 11 8.16 23.39 -7.98
CA ASP A 11 8.59 22.27 -8.81
C ASP A 11 7.91 22.32 -10.20
N GLN A 12 8.67 22.00 -11.26
CA GLN A 12 8.20 22.09 -12.64
C GLN A 12 6.95 21.21 -12.86
N ARG A 13 6.88 20.06 -12.25
CA ARG A 13 5.72 19.14 -12.34
C ARG A 13 4.42 19.82 -11.89
N TYR A 14 4.48 20.62 -10.82
CA TYR A 14 3.31 21.33 -10.29
C TYR A 14 2.97 22.56 -11.11
N ARG A 15 3.97 23.20 -11.75
CA ARG A 15 3.75 24.27 -12.74
C ARG A 15 3.05 23.74 -13.98
N ASP A 16 3.43 22.56 -14.47
CA ASP A 16 2.78 21.93 -15.63
C ASP A 16 1.32 21.62 -15.36
N ASN A 17 0.98 21.10 -14.18
CA ASN A 17 -0.41 20.93 -13.75
C ASN A 17 -1.14 22.27 -13.67
N ALA A 18 -0.52 23.30 -13.08
CA ALA A 18 -1.11 24.63 -13.00
C ALA A 18 -1.39 25.23 -14.39
N HIS A 19 -0.46 25.10 -15.32
CA HIS A 19 -0.65 25.53 -16.72
C HIS A 19 -1.77 24.76 -17.40
N PHE A 20 -1.84 23.45 -17.21
CA PHE A 20 -2.90 22.63 -17.78
C PHE A 20 -4.28 23.07 -17.30
N PHE A 21 -4.50 23.17 -16.00
CA PHE A 21 -5.80 23.53 -15.45
C PHE A 21 -6.15 25.00 -15.71
N SER A 22 -5.18 25.93 -15.65
CA SER A 22 -5.45 27.34 -15.92
C SER A 22 -5.78 27.60 -17.41
N SER A 23 -5.15 26.88 -18.34
CA SER A 23 -5.52 26.91 -19.76
C SER A 23 -6.91 26.36 -20.04
N ASN A 24 -7.49 25.63 -19.10
CA ASN A 24 -8.84 25.08 -19.16
C ASN A 24 -9.87 25.84 -18.30
N GLY A 25 -9.53 27.06 -17.86
CA GLY A 25 -10.46 27.98 -17.22
C GLY A 25 -10.51 27.92 -15.68
N TYR A 26 -9.58 27.21 -15.04
CA TYR A 26 -9.50 27.14 -13.57
C TYR A 26 -8.41 28.05 -13.02
N VAL A 27 -8.64 28.62 -11.87
CA VAL A 27 -7.56 29.15 -11.02
C VAL A 27 -6.91 27.95 -10.32
N PHE A 28 -5.60 27.77 -10.48
CA PHE A 28 -4.84 26.71 -9.82
C PHE A 28 -3.82 27.32 -8.87
N LEU A 29 -3.86 26.87 -7.62
CA LEU A 29 -3.10 27.44 -6.52
C LEU A 29 -2.19 26.37 -5.90
N ASN A 30 -0.87 26.65 -5.89
CA ASN A 30 0.14 25.82 -5.27
C ASN A 30 0.57 26.43 -3.91
N PHE A 31 0.50 25.61 -2.85
CA PHE A 31 0.92 26.00 -1.51
C PHE A 31 2.02 25.07 -0.99
N ASP A 32 3.07 25.63 -0.43
CA ASP A 32 3.95 24.89 0.47
C ASP A 32 3.20 24.65 1.78
N VAL A 33 3.23 23.43 2.30
CA VAL A 33 2.64 23.16 3.63
C VAL A 33 3.42 23.87 4.72
N ARG A 34 2.82 24.02 5.89
CA ARG A 34 3.40 24.67 7.07
C ARG A 34 4.83 24.20 7.32
N GLY A 35 5.78 25.14 7.53
CA GLY A 35 7.20 24.88 7.83
C GLY A 35 8.03 24.38 6.64
N ARG A 36 7.45 24.33 5.42
CA ARG A 36 8.17 23.95 4.21
C ARG A 36 8.27 25.10 3.21
N GLY A 37 9.33 25.10 2.39
CA GLY A 37 9.56 26.14 1.38
C GLY A 37 9.52 27.55 2.01
N ASP A 38 8.61 28.39 1.51
CA ASP A 38 8.43 29.78 1.99
C ASP A 38 7.34 29.89 3.07
N SER A 39 6.65 28.79 3.44
CA SER A 39 5.61 28.82 4.48
C SER A 39 6.20 28.84 5.89
N ASP A 40 5.64 29.69 6.74
CA ASP A 40 6.07 29.81 8.13
C ASP A 40 5.65 28.62 8.99
N GLY A 41 6.17 28.56 10.22
CA GLY A 41 5.85 27.56 11.22
C GLY A 41 6.79 26.36 11.17
N GLU A 42 6.36 25.27 11.81
CA GLU A 42 7.09 24.03 11.94
C GLU A 42 6.37 22.92 11.18
N PHE A 43 7.12 22.12 10.43
CA PHE A 43 6.61 20.97 9.71
C PHE A 43 6.65 19.72 10.59
N VAL A 44 5.46 19.22 10.92
CA VAL A 44 5.26 17.89 11.51
C VAL A 44 4.30 17.17 10.60
N PRO A 45 4.74 16.12 9.87
CA PRO A 45 3.94 15.49 8.84
C PRO A 45 2.55 15.08 9.31
N TYR A 46 1.52 15.54 8.58
CA TYR A 46 0.09 15.26 8.79
C TYR A 46 -0.61 15.96 9.97
N PHE A 47 0.09 16.34 11.04
CA PHE A 47 -0.56 16.79 12.29
C PHE A 47 -1.34 18.11 12.19
N ASN A 48 -0.94 19.01 11.31
CA ASN A 48 -1.61 20.33 11.15
C ASN A 48 -2.44 20.41 9.85
N GLU A 49 -2.34 19.40 8.99
CA GLU A 49 -2.77 19.47 7.60
C GLU A 49 -4.29 19.61 7.42
N GLY A 50 -5.09 19.06 8.33
CA GLY A 50 -6.54 19.18 8.29
C GLY A 50 -6.98 20.64 8.43
N LYS A 51 -6.57 21.29 9.51
CA LYS A 51 -6.93 22.68 9.82
C LYS A 51 -6.35 23.68 8.82
N ASP A 52 -5.08 23.51 8.46
CA ASP A 52 -4.45 24.36 7.45
C ASP A 52 -5.16 24.24 6.09
N GLY A 53 -5.60 23.03 5.74
CA GLY A 53 -6.38 22.80 4.53
C GLY A 53 -7.75 23.45 4.58
N TYR A 54 -8.46 23.36 5.71
CA TYR A 54 -9.73 24.03 5.92
C TYR A 54 -9.59 25.55 5.71
N ASP A 55 -8.64 26.18 6.39
CA ASP A 55 -8.40 27.62 6.31
C ASP A 55 -8.07 28.07 4.88
N ILE A 56 -7.25 27.30 4.16
CA ILE A 56 -6.90 27.60 2.76
C ILE A 56 -8.13 27.50 1.86
N ILE A 57 -8.96 26.44 1.98
CA ILE A 57 -10.17 26.27 1.16
C ILE A 57 -11.13 27.43 1.37
N GLU A 58 -11.41 27.78 2.61
CA GLU A 58 -12.34 28.88 2.93
C GLU A 58 -11.77 30.23 2.52
N TRP A 59 -10.46 30.46 2.66
CA TRP A 59 -9.82 31.66 2.14
C TRP A 59 -9.95 31.75 0.61
N VAL A 60 -9.67 30.67 -0.12
CA VAL A 60 -9.80 30.62 -1.59
C VAL A 60 -11.25 30.90 -2.01
N ALA A 61 -12.22 30.29 -1.33
CA ALA A 61 -13.64 30.50 -1.62
C ALA A 61 -14.11 31.94 -1.43
N SER A 62 -13.51 32.67 -0.47
CA SER A 62 -13.83 34.07 -0.15
C SER A 62 -13.25 35.10 -1.11
N GLN A 63 -12.36 34.72 -2.03
CA GLN A 63 -11.69 35.65 -2.94
C GLN A 63 -12.65 36.16 -4.02
N GLN A 64 -12.50 37.41 -4.45
CA GLN A 64 -13.35 38.04 -5.49
C GLN A 64 -13.30 37.32 -6.84
N TRP A 65 -12.23 36.62 -7.16
CA TRP A 65 -12.05 35.84 -8.38
C TRP A 65 -12.58 34.41 -8.26
N SER A 66 -13.02 33.98 -7.09
CA SER A 66 -13.56 32.65 -6.83
C SER A 66 -15.07 32.61 -7.01
N ASN A 67 -15.59 31.53 -7.56
CA ASN A 67 -17.03 31.23 -7.60
C ASN A 67 -17.51 30.45 -6.36
N GLY A 68 -16.64 30.24 -5.36
CA GLY A 68 -16.94 29.47 -4.15
C GLY A 68 -16.91 27.96 -4.33
N MET A 69 -16.59 27.44 -5.53
CA MET A 69 -16.48 26.00 -5.78
C MET A 69 -15.01 25.60 -5.79
N VAL A 70 -14.54 24.95 -4.72
CA VAL A 70 -13.13 24.59 -4.58
C VAL A 70 -12.94 23.08 -4.76
N GLY A 71 -12.03 22.70 -5.65
CA GLY A 71 -11.54 21.33 -5.78
C GLY A 71 -10.13 21.19 -5.23
N THR A 72 -9.76 20.00 -4.77
CA THR A 72 -8.38 19.67 -4.37
C THR A 72 -7.78 18.62 -5.27
N TYR A 73 -6.46 18.68 -5.43
CA TYR A 73 -5.69 17.81 -6.30
C TYR A 73 -4.37 17.42 -5.62
N GLY A 74 -3.92 16.19 -5.79
CA GLY A 74 -2.59 15.81 -5.31
C GLY A 74 -2.35 14.33 -5.25
N ALA A 75 -1.06 13.98 -5.20
CA ALA A 75 -0.58 12.61 -5.11
C ALA A 75 0.21 12.39 -3.81
N SER A 76 0.21 11.14 -3.29
CA SER A 76 1.01 10.74 -2.14
C SER A 76 0.66 11.57 -0.89
N TYR A 77 1.62 12.16 -0.23
CA TYR A 77 1.39 13.10 0.86
C TYR A 77 0.28 14.12 0.53
N SER A 78 0.36 14.72 -0.66
CA SER A 78 -0.62 15.71 -1.13
C SER A 78 -2.02 15.13 -1.37
N ALA A 79 -2.15 13.82 -1.53
CA ALA A 79 -3.43 13.12 -1.52
C ALA A 79 -3.95 12.92 -0.10
N ARG A 80 -3.13 12.40 0.80
CA ARG A 80 -3.54 12.15 2.18
C ARG A 80 -4.01 13.41 2.90
N ILE A 81 -3.33 14.53 2.70
CA ILE A 81 -3.73 15.79 3.34
C ILE A 81 -5.06 16.35 2.84
N GLN A 82 -5.55 15.93 1.68
CA GLN A 82 -6.91 16.23 1.25
C GLN A 82 -7.94 15.53 2.15
N TRP A 83 -7.68 14.27 2.52
CA TRP A 83 -8.55 13.51 3.43
C TRP A 83 -8.57 14.11 4.83
N LEU A 84 -7.40 14.49 5.36
CA LEU A 84 -7.31 15.19 6.64
C LEU A 84 -8.06 16.53 6.60
N THR A 85 -8.06 17.22 5.47
CA THR A 85 -8.84 18.44 5.26
C THR A 85 -10.34 18.11 5.16
N ALA A 86 -10.72 17.06 4.45
CA ALA A 86 -12.12 16.72 4.24
C ALA A 86 -12.85 16.34 5.54
N ILE A 87 -12.16 15.72 6.52
CA ILE A 87 -12.76 15.43 7.84
C ILE A 87 -13.00 16.70 8.69
N GLU A 88 -12.38 17.84 8.36
CA GLU A 88 -12.69 19.14 8.96
C GLU A 88 -13.95 19.77 8.32
N SER A 89 -14.49 19.17 7.28
CA SER A 89 -15.75 19.51 6.61
C SER A 89 -15.83 20.97 6.09
N PRO A 90 -14.84 21.46 5.32
CA PRO A 90 -14.91 22.82 4.76
C PRO A 90 -16.08 22.92 3.77
N PRO A 91 -17.02 23.89 3.97
CA PRO A 91 -18.24 23.94 3.18
C PRO A 91 -18.06 24.20 1.69
N HIS A 92 -16.89 24.76 1.30
CA HIS A 92 -16.61 25.07 -0.10
C HIS A 92 -15.78 23.99 -0.82
N LEU A 93 -15.38 22.88 -0.17
CA LEU A 93 -14.76 21.74 -0.82
C LEU A 93 -15.82 20.95 -1.59
N LYS A 94 -15.68 20.85 -2.91
CA LYS A 94 -16.71 20.28 -3.81
C LYS A 94 -16.26 19.08 -4.64
N ALA A 95 -14.96 18.91 -4.81
CA ALA A 95 -14.39 17.75 -5.54
C ALA A 95 -12.96 17.48 -5.09
N MET A 96 -12.57 16.21 -5.12
CA MET A 96 -11.19 15.79 -4.86
C MET A 96 -10.68 14.91 -6.00
N VAL A 97 -9.38 15.05 -6.34
CA VAL A 97 -8.61 14.09 -7.12
C VAL A 97 -7.47 13.60 -6.23
N SER A 98 -7.58 12.37 -5.75
CA SER A 98 -6.70 11.75 -4.77
C SER A 98 -5.92 10.63 -5.43
N ILE A 99 -4.60 10.85 -5.62
CA ILE A 99 -3.73 9.97 -6.38
C ILE A 99 -2.75 9.31 -5.41
N VAL A 100 -2.65 7.96 -5.42
CA VAL A 100 -1.72 7.17 -4.60
C VAL A 100 -1.70 7.65 -3.14
N SER A 101 -2.83 7.54 -2.47
CA SER A 101 -3.03 8.14 -1.16
C SER A 101 -2.61 7.21 -0.03
N PRO A 102 -1.64 7.61 0.82
CA PRO A 102 -1.34 6.90 2.06
C PRO A 102 -2.57 6.73 2.96
N SER A 103 -2.63 5.61 3.65
CA SER A 103 -3.68 5.26 4.62
C SER A 103 -3.45 5.87 6.01
N ASP A 104 -4.30 5.47 6.94
CA ASP A 104 -4.07 5.65 8.36
C ASP A 104 -2.81 4.89 8.82
N PRO A 105 -2.17 5.29 9.94
CA PRO A 105 -0.98 4.61 10.44
C PRO A 105 -1.17 3.10 10.59
N PHE A 106 -0.13 2.36 10.25
CA PHE A 106 -0.03 0.90 10.34
C PHE A 106 -0.89 0.09 9.34
N VAL A 107 -1.51 0.73 8.36
CA VAL A 107 -2.22 0.01 7.30
C VAL A 107 -1.22 -0.56 6.28
N GLU A 108 -0.35 0.29 5.70
CA GLU A 108 0.74 -0.16 4.81
C GLU A 108 1.87 -0.83 5.58
N SER A 109 2.08 -0.42 6.84
CA SER A 109 3.19 -0.84 7.70
C SER A 109 2.72 -1.53 8.99
N PRO A 110 2.19 -2.77 8.92
CA PRO A 110 1.56 -3.43 10.08
C PRO A 110 2.57 -3.98 11.10
N THR A 111 3.72 -3.32 11.25
CA THR A 111 4.83 -3.74 12.10
C THR A 111 4.87 -3.02 13.45
N GLY A 112 4.03 -1.99 13.65
CA GLY A 112 3.99 -1.16 14.85
C GLY A 112 5.17 -0.19 14.99
N VAL A 113 6.06 -0.17 14.02
CA VAL A 113 7.15 0.81 13.85
C VAL A 113 7.16 1.29 12.40
N GLN A 114 7.78 2.43 12.15
CA GLN A 114 7.96 2.88 10.79
C GLN A 114 8.88 1.92 10.02
N ASP A 115 8.54 1.62 8.78
CA ASP A 115 9.37 0.78 7.94
C ASP A 115 10.69 1.48 7.57
N PRO A 116 11.79 0.74 7.40
CA PRO A 116 13.11 1.32 7.15
C PRO A 116 13.11 2.29 5.97
N MET A 117 12.46 1.94 4.87
CA MET A 117 12.41 2.76 3.67
C MET A 117 11.65 4.08 3.88
N HIS A 118 10.73 4.16 4.85
CA HIS A 118 10.06 5.39 5.21
C HIS A 118 11.03 6.47 5.74
N LEU A 119 12.17 6.05 6.30
CA LEU A 119 13.20 6.99 6.75
C LEU A 119 13.79 7.79 5.58
N SER A 120 13.92 7.20 4.39
CA SER A 120 14.40 7.92 3.20
C SER A 120 13.46 9.07 2.83
N TRP A 121 12.14 8.85 2.93
CA TRP A 121 11.16 9.92 2.75
C TRP A 121 11.26 10.99 3.85
N ARG A 122 11.40 10.58 5.12
CA ARG A 122 11.61 11.53 6.23
C ARG A 122 12.85 12.39 6.03
N TYR A 123 13.95 11.80 5.56
CA TYR A 123 15.17 12.52 5.22
C TYR A 123 14.92 13.54 4.10
N LEU A 124 14.26 13.11 3.03
CA LEU A 124 13.90 13.93 1.88
C LEU A 124 13.10 15.19 2.27
N VAL A 125 12.15 15.07 3.21
CA VAL A 125 11.31 16.19 3.67
C VAL A 125 11.80 16.83 4.97
N SER A 126 12.96 16.46 5.49
CA SER A 126 13.50 17.07 6.69
C SER A 126 14.02 18.49 6.40
N GLY A 127 13.80 19.44 7.35
CA GLY A 127 14.12 20.85 7.15
C GLY A 127 13.11 21.59 6.25
N ARG A 128 13.51 22.71 5.64
CA ARG A 128 12.60 23.56 4.85
C ARG A 128 12.56 23.22 3.36
N THR A 129 13.60 22.62 2.83
CA THR A 129 13.75 22.32 1.40
C THR A 129 13.99 20.83 1.19
N TYR A 130 13.73 20.39 -0.02
CA TYR A 130 13.99 19.01 -0.45
C TYR A 130 15.47 18.64 -0.27
N LYS A 131 15.73 17.45 0.28
CA LYS A 131 17.07 16.85 0.36
C LYS A 131 17.17 15.67 -0.59
N ASP A 132 18.25 15.63 -1.34
CA ASP A 132 18.54 14.51 -2.24
C ASP A 132 19.00 13.28 -1.42
N PRO A 133 18.34 12.14 -1.53
CA PRO A 133 18.71 10.91 -0.85
C PRO A 133 19.76 10.08 -1.60
N SER A 134 20.20 10.48 -2.81
CA SER A 134 21.02 9.66 -3.71
C SER A 134 22.43 9.38 -3.20
N ASP A 135 23.00 10.26 -2.37
CA ASP A 135 24.35 10.13 -1.83
C ASP A 135 24.41 9.29 -0.54
N VAL A 136 23.29 8.78 -0.06
CA VAL A 136 23.20 8.03 1.20
C VAL A 136 23.35 6.54 0.94
N ASN A 137 24.18 5.87 1.75
CA ASN A 137 24.25 4.40 1.76
C ASN A 137 23.05 3.82 2.56
N TRP A 138 21.91 3.68 1.90
CA TRP A 138 20.67 3.24 2.54
C TRP A 138 20.72 1.81 3.07
N ASP A 139 21.52 0.91 2.49
CA ASP A 139 21.66 -0.45 3.03
C ASP A 139 22.28 -0.42 4.45
N ASP A 140 23.32 0.39 4.66
CA ASP A 140 23.91 0.57 6.01
C ASP A 140 22.92 1.22 6.99
N VAL A 141 22.18 2.23 6.52
CA VAL A 141 21.16 2.91 7.34
C VAL A 141 20.06 1.93 7.77
N TYR A 142 19.45 1.20 6.82
CA TYR A 142 18.33 0.31 7.11
C TYR A 142 18.70 -0.91 7.96
N ARG A 143 19.98 -1.31 7.94
CA ARG A 143 20.50 -2.40 8.80
C ARG A 143 20.81 -1.97 10.22
N THR A 144 20.75 -0.67 10.52
CA THR A 144 21.03 -0.15 11.87
C THR A 144 20.05 -0.70 12.89
N ILE A 145 20.56 -1.09 14.05
CA ILE A 145 19.81 -1.42 15.25
C ILE A 145 20.43 -0.70 16.45
N PRO A 146 19.58 -0.25 17.39
CA PRO A 146 18.13 -0.30 17.38
C PRO A 146 17.53 0.61 16.30
N LEU A 147 16.29 0.31 15.87
CA LEU A 147 15.62 0.99 14.76
C LEU A 147 15.49 2.52 14.97
N LYS A 148 15.25 2.94 16.22
CA LYS A 148 15.13 4.37 16.56
C LYS A 148 16.38 5.18 16.26
N ASP A 149 17.54 4.53 16.15
CA ASP A 149 18.84 5.19 15.96
C ASP A 149 19.29 5.19 14.49
N MET A 150 18.49 4.68 13.57
CA MET A 150 18.77 4.75 12.12
C MET A 150 19.16 6.16 11.63
N PRO A 151 18.51 7.28 12.07
CA PRO A 151 18.92 8.62 11.63
C PRO A 151 20.34 9.01 11.99
N GLU A 152 20.97 8.40 12.98
CA GLU A 152 22.36 8.72 13.36
C GLU A 152 23.36 8.46 12.21
N LYS A 153 23.06 7.46 11.36
CA LYS A 153 23.85 7.16 10.17
C LYS A 153 23.76 8.24 9.09
N LEU A 154 22.74 9.09 9.15
CA LEU A 154 22.55 10.17 8.18
C LEU A 154 23.35 11.42 8.56
N GLY A 155 23.92 11.47 9.77
CA GLY A 155 24.58 12.68 10.30
C GLY A 155 23.61 13.87 10.44
N TYR A 156 22.31 13.59 10.47
CA TYR A 156 21.24 14.55 10.53
C TYR A 156 20.13 14.06 11.46
N ASP A 157 19.68 14.93 12.37
CA ASP A 157 18.60 14.58 13.28
C ASP A 157 17.24 14.66 12.59
N ILE A 158 16.41 13.62 12.80
CA ILE A 158 15.03 13.53 12.35
C ILE A 158 14.16 13.30 13.59
N PRO A 159 13.77 14.37 14.29
CA PRO A 159 13.06 14.28 15.57
C PRO A 159 11.76 13.47 15.48
N ASP A 160 11.01 13.62 14.40
CA ASP A 160 9.75 12.92 14.16
C ASP A 160 9.93 11.40 14.11
N TRP A 161 11.07 10.90 13.57
CA TRP A 161 11.36 9.47 13.56
C TRP A 161 11.41 8.89 14.98
N ARG A 162 12.13 9.57 15.87
CA ARG A 162 12.28 9.09 17.25
C ARG A 162 10.98 9.19 18.03
N GLU A 163 10.15 10.19 17.73
CA GLU A 163 8.84 10.33 18.37
C GLU A 163 7.90 9.23 17.90
N ASP A 164 7.79 9.01 16.58
CA ASP A 164 6.96 7.95 16.00
C ASP A 164 7.32 6.55 16.57
N MET A 165 8.61 6.27 16.75
CA MET A 165 9.11 5.00 17.28
C MET A 165 8.69 4.72 18.73
N LYS A 166 8.25 5.71 19.50
CA LYS A 166 7.71 5.51 20.85
C LYS A 166 6.28 4.97 20.83
N HIS A 167 5.56 5.19 19.73
CA HIS A 167 4.14 4.90 19.57
C HIS A 167 3.92 3.65 18.72
N GLN A 168 4.16 2.46 19.34
CA GLN A 168 4.17 1.17 18.63
C GLN A 168 2.79 0.50 18.54
N THR A 169 1.74 1.20 18.94
CA THR A 169 0.34 0.81 18.78
C THR A 169 -0.47 1.98 18.25
N LEU A 170 -1.66 1.71 17.74
CA LEU A 170 -2.59 2.77 17.28
C LEU A 170 -3.19 3.49 18.49
N ASP A 171 -2.36 4.25 19.19
CA ASP A 171 -2.69 5.03 20.37
C ASP A 171 -3.24 6.44 20.03
N ASP A 172 -3.41 7.29 21.03
CA ASP A 172 -3.97 8.63 20.87
C ASP A 172 -3.03 9.57 20.09
N TYR A 173 -1.72 9.27 20.03
CA TYR A 173 -0.79 10.01 19.18
C TYR A 173 -1.17 9.84 17.69
N TRP A 174 -1.29 8.60 17.23
CA TRP A 174 -1.61 8.29 15.85
C TRP A 174 -3.05 8.62 15.46
N LYS A 175 -4.02 8.46 16.40
CA LYS A 175 -5.44 8.77 16.14
C LYS A 175 -5.69 10.22 15.72
N ARG A 176 -4.77 11.14 16.03
CA ARG A 176 -4.85 12.55 15.62
C ARG A 176 -4.76 12.76 14.12
N ILE A 177 -4.11 11.81 13.42
CA ILE A 177 -3.92 11.85 11.98
C ILE A 177 -4.67 10.72 11.25
N CYS A 178 -5.62 10.06 11.92
CA CYS A 178 -6.51 9.08 11.32
C CYS A 178 -7.75 9.74 10.71
N TYR A 179 -8.14 9.27 9.53
CA TYR A 179 -9.31 9.74 8.80
C TYR A 179 -10.21 8.62 8.29
N GLN A 180 -9.69 7.39 8.13
CA GLN A 180 -10.40 6.28 7.49
C GLN A 180 -11.58 5.73 8.31
N ASN A 181 -11.69 6.09 9.55
CA ASN A 181 -12.86 5.81 10.39
C ASN A 181 -13.90 6.95 10.41
N LYS A 182 -13.73 8.01 9.58
CA LYS A 182 -14.54 9.23 9.58
C LYS A 182 -15.20 9.54 8.23
N PHE A 183 -15.33 8.56 7.35
CA PHE A 183 -15.98 8.79 6.03
C PHE A 183 -17.40 9.30 6.15
N ASN A 184 -18.11 8.98 7.23
CA ASN A 184 -19.49 9.40 7.49
C ASN A 184 -19.71 10.91 7.70
N ILE A 185 -18.64 11.68 7.84
CA ILE A 185 -18.72 13.15 7.92
C ILE A 185 -18.19 13.83 6.65
N ILE A 186 -17.67 13.08 5.68
CA ILE A 186 -17.16 13.60 4.42
C ILE A 186 -18.29 13.62 3.38
N ASP A 187 -18.49 14.77 2.73
CA ASP A 187 -19.52 14.96 1.70
C ASP A 187 -18.93 15.51 0.39
N VAL A 188 -18.02 14.74 -0.21
CA VAL A 188 -17.27 15.17 -1.39
C VAL A 188 -17.15 14.03 -2.40
N PRO A 189 -17.46 14.23 -3.70
CA PRO A 189 -17.09 13.30 -4.75
C PRO A 189 -15.56 13.23 -4.91
N VAL A 190 -15.03 12.01 -5.06
CA VAL A 190 -13.59 11.77 -5.15
C VAL A 190 -13.26 10.88 -6.35
N MET A 191 -12.28 11.30 -7.14
CA MET A 191 -11.60 10.44 -8.11
C MET A 191 -10.36 9.87 -7.43
N HIS A 192 -10.36 8.55 -7.23
CA HIS A 192 -9.29 7.78 -6.61
C HIS A 192 -8.41 7.17 -7.70
N ILE A 193 -7.10 7.40 -7.66
CA ILE A 193 -6.16 6.91 -8.67
C ILE A 193 -5.00 6.19 -8.00
N SER A 194 -4.65 4.99 -8.47
CA SER A 194 -3.50 4.24 -7.97
C SER A 194 -2.95 3.27 -9.04
N GLY A 195 -1.96 2.48 -8.65
CA GLY A 195 -1.39 1.41 -9.44
C GLY A 195 -1.41 0.08 -8.69
N TRP A 196 -1.42 -1.04 -9.43
CA TRP A 196 -1.35 -2.37 -8.83
C TRP A 196 -0.04 -2.62 -8.05
N TYR A 197 1.02 -1.88 -8.38
CA TYR A 197 2.34 -1.95 -7.74
C TYR A 197 2.66 -0.72 -6.88
N ASP A 198 1.66 0.10 -6.57
CA ASP A 198 1.80 1.23 -5.66
C ASP A 198 1.92 0.75 -4.21
N ASP A 199 2.91 1.25 -3.48
CA ASP A 199 3.13 0.94 -2.07
C ASP A 199 2.07 1.54 -1.13
N GLU A 200 1.19 2.40 -1.67
CA GLU A 200 0.06 3.00 -0.96
C GLU A 200 -1.29 2.59 -1.57
N GLN A 201 -1.28 1.56 -2.42
CA GLN A 201 -2.47 1.06 -3.13
C GLN A 201 -3.65 0.78 -2.20
N ILE A 202 -3.39 0.14 -1.06
CA ILE A 202 -4.43 -0.27 -0.12
C ILE A 202 -5.26 0.91 0.38
N GLY A 203 -4.62 2.08 0.60
CA GLY A 203 -5.29 3.31 1.01
C GLY A 203 -6.33 3.78 -0.01
N THR A 204 -5.98 3.71 -1.28
CA THR A 204 -6.90 4.07 -2.38
C THR A 204 -8.18 3.21 -2.35
N PHE A 205 -8.06 1.91 -2.14
CA PHE A 205 -9.21 1.00 -2.09
C PHE A 205 -10.03 1.18 -0.81
N ILE A 206 -9.40 1.32 0.34
CA ILE A 206 -10.10 1.60 1.61
C ILE A 206 -10.89 2.91 1.50
N ASN A 207 -10.28 3.94 0.93
CA ASN A 207 -10.92 5.25 0.76
C ASN A 207 -12.12 5.16 -0.19
N TYR A 208 -11.97 4.49 -1.34
CA TYR A 208 -13.07 4.30 -2.29
C TYR A 208 -14.24 3.55 -1.64
N ILE A 209 -13.98 2.39 -1.03
CA ILE A 209 -15.01 1.57 -0.37
C ILE A 209 -15.65 2.34 0.79
N GLY A 210 -14.85 3.02 1.60
CA GLY A 210 -15.31 3.83 2.71
C GLY A 210 -16.25 4.95 2.27
N MET A 211 -15.89 5.70 1.24
CA MET A 211 -16.74 6.76 0.67
C MET A 211 -18.01 6.21 0.02
N ARG A 212 -17.92 5.11 -0.72
CA ARG A 212 -19.07 4.44 -1.34
C ARG A 212 -20.12 4.01 -0.31
N ASN A 213 -19.66 3.50 0.84
CA ASN A 213 -20.55 2.89 1.83
C ASN A 213 -20.99 3.88 2.92
N HIS A 214 -20.16 4.86 3.27
CA HIS A 214 -20.34 5.61 4.51
C HIS A 214 -20.35 7.13 4.33
N SER A 215 -19.96 7.68 3.17
CA SER A 215 -19.97 9.13 2.95
C SER A 215 -21.32 9.76 3.29
N LEU A 216 -21.32 11.02 3.72
CA LEU A 216 -22.46 11.69 4.36
C LEU A 216 -23.72 11.70 3.47
N SER A 217 -23.61 12.13 2.21
CA SER A 217 -24.76 12.22 1.30
C SER A 217 -24.82 11.09 0.27
N ASN A 218 -26.02 10.85 -0.27
CA ASN A 218 -26.19 9.97 -1.43
C ASN A 218 -25.41 10.48 -2.65
N TYR A 219 -25.38 11.82 -2.84
CA TYR A 219 -24.63 12.41 -3.93
C TYR A 219 -23.14 12.03 -3.86
N SER A 220 -22.53 12.20 -2.71
CA SER A 220 -21.12 11.81 -2.52
C SER A 220 -20.91 10.31 -2.72
N ARG A 221 -21.77 9.44 -2.13
CA ARG A 221 -21.67 7.98 -2.31
C ARG A 221 -21.77 7.56 -3.78
N GLU A 222 -22.68 8.16 -4.55
CA GLU A 222 -22.89 7.80 -5.96
C GLU A 222 -21.85 8.40 -6.91
N ASN A 223 -21.12 9.43 -6.50
CA ASN A 223 -20.10 10.11 -7.28
C ASN A 223 -18.69 9.82 -6.73
N GLN A 224 -18.31 8.55 -6.70
CA GLN A 224 -16.96 8.08 -6.48
C GLN A 224 -16.45 7.38 -7.74
N ALA A 225 -15.19 7.58 -8.12
CA ALA A 225 -14.56 6.90 -9.25
C ALA A 225 -13.19 6.35 -8.83
N ILE A 226 -12.84 5.15 -9.30
CA ILE A 226 -11.53 4.53 -9.07
C ILE A 226 -10.87 4.15 -10.39
N ILE A 227 -9.59 4.50 -10.54
CA ILE A 227 -8.75 4.19 -11.71
C ILE A 227 -7.49 3.51 -11.21
N VAL A 228 -7.23 2.27 -11.64
CA VAL A 228 -6.04 1.53 -11.24
C VAL A 228 -5.33 0.98 -12.46
N GLY A 229 -4.09 1.43 -12.66
CA GLY A 229 -3.23 0.99 -13.76
C GLY A 229 -2.15 0.00 -13.33
N PRO A 230 -1.32 -0.49 -14.26
CA PRO A 230 -0.21 -1.38 -13.95
C PRO A 230 1.02 -0.59 -13.47
N TRP A 231 0.79 0.41 -12.64
CA TRP A 231 1.77 1.42 -12.26
C TRP A 231 2.32 1.20 -10.85
N PRO A 232 3.55 1.68 -10.58
CA PRO A 232 4.04 1.90 -9.23
C PRO A 232 3.51 3.24 -8.69
N HIS A 233 4.04 3.72 -7.58
CA HIS A 233 3.70 5.03 -6.98
C HIS A 233 3.79 6.20 -7.97
N GLY A 234 4.71 6.16 -8.92
CA GLY A 234 4.77 7.08 -10.05
C GLY A 234 3.78 6.73 -11.16
N VAL A 235 2.47 6.92 -10.91
CA VAL A 235 1.40 6.51 -11.85
C VAL A 235 1.54 7.10 -13.25
N ASN A 236 1.15 6.33 -14.26
CA ASN A 236 0.99 6.76 -15.66
C ASN A 236 2.25 7.32 -16.33
N LYS A 237 3.45 6.92 -15.90
CA LYS A 237 4.72 7.45 -16.44
C LYS A 237 5.40 6.54 -17.45
N SER A 238 5.26 5.24 -17.31
CA SER A 238 5.92 4.25 -18.16
C SER A 238 4.99 3.06 -18.43
N GLN A 239 5.08 2.52 -19.64
CA GLN A 239 4.44 1.25 -19.99
C GLN A 239 5.23 0.04 -19.46
N LYS A 240 6.47 0.26 -19.00
CA LYS A 240 7.35 -0.77 -18.44
C LYS A 240 7.56 -0.56 -16.96
N LEU A 241 7.57 -1.65 -16.22
CA LEU A 241 7.92 -1.68 -14.82
C LEU A 241 8.75 -2.94 -14.56
N GLY A 242 9.98 -2.79 -14.07
CA GLY A 242 10.93 -3.89 -14.01
C GLY A 242 11.12 -4.51 -15.40
N ASP A 243 11.07 -5.84 -15.46
CA ASP A 243 11.21 -6.59 -16.73
C ASP A 243 9.92 -6.67 -17.56
N ILE A 244 8.78 -6.20 -17.03
CA ILE A 244 7.48 -6.35 -17.68
C ILE A 244 7.12 -5.14 -18.51
N ASP A 245 6.74 -5.38 -19.78
CA ASP A 245 6.15 -4.39 -20.69
C ASP A 245 4.65 -4.64 -20.78
N PHE A 246 3.85 -3.73 -20.21
CA PHE A 246 2.39 -3.79 -20.24
C PHE A 246 1.77 -3.25 -21.54
N GLY A 247 2.63 -2.77 -22.46
CA GLY A 247 2.21 -2.21 -23.74
C GLY A 247 1.80 -0.73 -23.66
N PRO A 248 1.69 -0.07 -24.83
CA PRO A 248 1.44 1.37 -24.89
C PRO A 248 0.10 1.80 -24.28
N GLN A 249 -0.88 0.89 -24.22
CA GLN A 249 -2.17 1.13 -23.58
C GLN A 249 -2.08 1.28 -22.05
N ALA A 250 -0.98 0.90 -21.44
CA ALA A 250 -0.74 1.14 -20.00
C ALA A 250 -0.70 2.66 -19.67
N ILE A 251 -0.41 3.49 -20.66
CA ILE A 251 -0.40 4.95 -20.54
C ILE A 251 -1.70 5.51 -21.12
N ILE A 252 -2.40 6.33 -20.32
CA ILE A 252 -3.67 6.95 -20.69
C ILE A 252 -3.60 8.47 -20.57
N ASN A 253 -4.55 9.16 -21.17
CA ASN A 253 -4.68 10.61 -21.00
C ASN A 253 -5.34 10.91 -19.64
N LEU A 254 -4.59 10.71 -18.56
CA LEU A 254 -5.05 10.92 -17.20
C LEU A 254 -5.45 12.39 -16.93
N PRO A 255 -4.69 13.39 -17.36
CA PRO A 255 -5.08 14.81 -17.19
C PRO A 255 -6.47 15.15 -17.76
N ASP A 256 -6.87 14.55 -18.89
CA ASP A 256 -8.20 14.76 -19.46
C ASP A 256 -9.31 14.16 -18.58
N LEU A 257 -9.07 13.01 -17.94
CA LEU A 257 -10.02 12.41 -17.01
C LEU A 257 -10.16 13.27 -15.74
N GLU A 258 -9.07 13.77 -15.21
CA GLU A 258 -9.04 14.69 -14.06
C GLU A 258 -9.76 16.01 -14.38
N LEU A 259 -9.54 16.56 -15.57
CA LEU A 259 -10.25 17.75 -16.03
C LEU A 259 -11.77 17.51 -16.16
N LYS A 260 -12.16 16.37 -16.75
CA LYS A 260 -13.59 15.97 -16.83
C LYS A 260 -14.22 15.83 -15.46
N TRP A 261 -13.45 15.33 -14.47
CA TRP A 261 -13.89 15.26 -13.07
C TRP A 261 -14.24 16.63 -12.51
N PHE A 262 -13.34 17.59 -12.63
CA PHE A 262 -13.57 18.94 -12.15
C PHE A 262 -14.70 19.65 -12.94
N ARG A 263 -14.77 19.49 -14.25
CA ARG A 263 -15.89 20.04 -15.06
C ARG A 263 -17.26 19.50 -14.62
N LYS A 264 -17.32 18.22 -14.29
CA LYS A 264 -18.55 17.62 -13.78
C LYS A 264 -18.96 18.21 -12.43
N HIS A 265 -18.02 18.28 -11.48
CA HIS A 265 -18.33 18.54 -10.07
C HIS A 265 -18.15 20.01 -9.65
N LEU A 266 -17.36 20.80 -10.35
CA LEU A 266 -17.21 22.24 -10.08
C LEU A 266 -18.03 23.12 -11.03
N ASP A 267 -18.16 22.71 -12.32
CA ASP A 267 -18.90 23.50 -13.33
C ASP A 267 -20.29 22.93 -13.59
N GLY A 268 -20.65 21.80 -13.01
CA GLY A 268 -21.98 21.16 -13.16
C GLY A 268 -22.25 20.61 -14.57
N GLN A 269 -21.20 20.30 -15.35
CA GLN A 269 -21.35 19.74 -16.68
C GLN A 269 -21.89 18.31 -16.65
N ASP A 270 -22.78 17.96 -17.55
CA ASP A 270 -23.31 16.60 -17.70
C ASP A 270 -22.28 15.69 -18.38
N ILE A 271 -21.36 15.15 -17.58
CA ILE A 271 -20.29 14.25 -18.03
C ILE A 271 -20.45 12.89 -17.34
N THR A 272 -20.53 11.85 -18.15
CA THR A 272 -20.54 10.48 -17.64
C THR A 272 -19.10 10.01 -17.37
N ILE A 273 -18.86 9.57 -16.13
CA ILE A 273 -17.60 8.96 -15.70
C ILE A 273 -17.93 7.59 -15.13
N LYS A 274 -17.25 6.54 -15.61
CA LYS A 274 -17.38 5.18 -15.08
C LYS A 274 -16.80 5.11 -13.67
N ARG A 275 -17.47 4.38 -12.79
CA ARG A 275 -17.05 4.26 -11.39
C ARG A 275 -15.76 3.52 -11.21
N SER A 276 -15.51 2.47 -11.99
CA SER A 276 -14.32 1.65 -11.86
C SER A 276 -13.70 1.42 -13.22
N ARG A 277 -12.43 1.81 -13.37
CA ARG A 277 -11.61 1.60 -14.56
C ARG A 277 -10.30 0.96 -14.16
N LEU A 278 -10.13 -0.31 -14.50
CA LEU A 278 -9.05 -1.16 -14.02
C LEU A 278 -8.27 -1.74 -15.19
N PHE A 279 -6.95 -1.70 -15.08
CA PHE A 279 -6.08 -2.40 -16.02
C PHE A 279 -5.91 -3.85 -15.56
N ILE A 280 -6.32 -4.80 -16.40
CA ILE A 280 -6.16 -6.22 -16.12
C ILE A 280 -4.81 -6.67 -16.66
N MET A 281 -3.85 -6.89 -15.77
CA MET A 281 -2.52 -7.38 -16.13
C MET A 281 -2.60 -8.81 -16.69
N GLY A 282 -1.61 -9.25 -17.44
CA GLY A 282 -1.60 -10.56 -18.11
C GLY A 282 -2.32 -10.57 -19.44
N ILE A 283 -3.53 -9.97 -19.55
CA ILE A 283 -4.16 -9.64 -20.85
C ILE A 283 -3.80 -8.22 -21.28
N ASN A 284 -3.35 -7.39 -20.36
CA ASN A 284 -2.91 -6.02 -20.55
C ASN A 284 -3.97 -5.13 -21.22
N GLU A 285 -5.19 -5.16 -20.68
CA GLU A 285 -6.34 -4.40 -21.16
C GLU A 285 -7.00 -3.58 -20.06
N TRP A 286 -7.48 -2.38 -20.40
CA TRP A 286 -8.40 -1.64 -19.55
C TRP A 286 -9.80 -2.21 -19.63
N LYS A 287 -10.41 -2.42 -18.44
CA LYS A 287 -11.82 -2.80 -18.32
C LYS A 287 -12.55 -1.77 -17.46
N GLU A 288 -13.79 -1.51 -17.80
CA GLU A 288 -14.69 -0.63 -17.04
C GLU A 288 -15.77 -1.47 -16.34
N PHE A 289 -15.99 -1.19 -15.06
CA PHE A 289 -16.95 -1.89 -14.23
C PHE A 289 -17.87 -0.88 -13.52
N ASP A 290 -18.99 -1.36 -13.01
CA ASP A 290 -19.98 -0.51 -12.35
C ASP A 290 -19.62 -0.17 -10.91
N ASP A 291 -18.72 -0.92 -10.27
CA ASP A 291 -18.27 -0.67 -8.90
C ASP A 291 -16.96 -1.42 -8.56
N TRP A 292 -16.46 -1.21 -7.35
CA TRP A 292 -15.46 -2.03 -6.67
C TRP A 292 -15.95 -2.34 -5.24
N PRO A 293 -15.88 -3.60 -4.72
CA PRO A 293 -15.43 -4.81 -5.45
C PRO A 293 -16.25 -5.04 -6.74
N VAL A 294 -15.59 -5.61 -7.77
CA VAL A 294 -16.22 -5.76 -9.09
C VAL A 294 -17.41 -6.71 -9.01
N PRO A 295 -18.61 -6.26 -9.42
CA PRO A 295 -19.80 -7.12 -9.43
C PRO A 295 -19.60 -8.34 -10.34
N GLY A 296 -20.07 -9.51 -9.88
CA GLY A 296 -19.97 -10.76 -10.62
C GLY A 296 -18.66 -11.51 -10.41
N THR A 297 -17.72 -11.00 -9.61
CA THR A 297 -16.57 -11.80 -9.16
C THR A 297 -17.00 -12.81 -8.09
N GLU A 298 -16.41 -14.01 -8.13
CA GLU A 298 -16.68 -15.10 -7.19
C GLU A 298 -15.50 -15.30 -6.25
N SER A 299 -15.78 -15.59 -4.97
CA SER A 299 -14.73 -15.95 -4.00
C SER A 299 -14.19 -17.33 -4.30
N ILE A 300 -12.88 -17.47 -4.29
CA ILE A 300 -12.15 -18.74 -4.44
C ILE A 300 -11.16 -18.91 -3.29
N LYS A 301 -10.92 -20.17 -2.90
CA LYS A 301 -9.96 -20.54 -1.85
C LYS A 301 -8.98 -21.54 -2.40
N PHE A 302 -7.70 -21.23 -2.30
CA PHE A 302 -6.60 -22.14 -2.57
C PHE A 302 -6.04 -22.63 -1.23
N PHE A 303 -6.15 -23.91 -0.94
CA PHE A 303 -5.59 -24.50 0.27
C PHE A 303 -4.14 -24.88 0.03
N ILE A 304 -3.30 -24.68 1.04
CA ILE A 304 -1.91 -25.14 1.00
C ILE A 304 -1.79 -26.57 1.52
N THR A 305 -0.90 -27.35 0.94
CA THR A 305 -0.56 -28.71 1.38
C THR A 305 0.85 -29.09 0.94
N SER A 306 1.46 -30.04 1.60
CA SER A 306 2.79 -30.58 1.26
C SER A 306 3.00 -31.97 1.90
N GLY A 307 4.10 -32.61 1.56
CA GLY A 307 4.63 -33.77 2.29
C GLY A 307 5.58 -33.39 3.44
N GLY A 308 5.56 -32.11 3.91
CA GLY A 308 6.44 -31.59 4.97
C GLY A 308 7.76 -31.02 4.45
N ARG A 309 7.84 -30.68 3.17
CA ARG A 309 9.04 -30.12 2.52
C ARG A 309 8.72 -29.01 1.54
N ALA A 310 7.84 -28.06 1.93
CA ALA A 310 7.52 -26.91 1.11
C ALA A 310 8.66 -25.87 1.04
N ASN A 311 9.78 -26.09 1.74
CA ASN A 311 10.94 -25.21 1.72
C ASN A 311 11.52 -25.09 0.33
N SER A 312 11.64 -23.87 -0.15
CA SER A 312 12.09 -23.45 -1.47
C SER A 312 11.21 -23.91 -2.65
N ARG A 313 11.46 -23.32 -3.81
CA ARG A 313 10.78 -23.69 -5.09
C ARG A 313 11.03 -25.13 -5.57
N PHE A 314 11.95 -25.83 -4.92
CA PHE A 314 12.30 -27.23 -5.22
C PHE A 314 11.61 -28.21 -4.26
N GLY A 315 10.83 -27.68 -3.32
CA GLY A 315 10.03 -28.46 -2.38
C GLY A 315 8.80 -29.09 -3.00
N ASP A 316 7.93 -29.61 -2.14
CA ASP A 316 6.71 -30.33 -2.55
C ASP A 316 5.41 -29.58 -2.20
N GLY A 317 5.51 -28.28 -1.88
CA GLY A 317 4.36 -27.42 -1.54
C GLY A 317 3.40 -27.25 -2.71
N LYS A 318 2.10 -27.44 -2.47
CA LYS A 318 1.03 -27.34 -3.47
C LYS A 318 -0.07 -26.37 -3.03
N LEU A 319 -0.66 -25.70 -4.02
CA LEU A 319 -1.95 -25.01 -3.91
C LEU A 319 -3.02 -25.89 -4.56
N ILE A 320 -4.08 -26.18 -3.81
CA ILE A 320 -5.18 -27.04 -4.23
C ILE A 320 -6.53 -26.37 -3.97
N LEU A 321 -7.55 -26.76 -4.72
CA LEU A 321 -8.93 -26.28 -4.55
C LEU A 321 -9.77 -27.25 -3.71
N ASP A 322 -9.47 -28.55 -3.77
CA ASP A 322 -10.21 -29.57 -3.08
C ASP A 322 -9.61 -29.86 -1.70
N THR A 323 -10.38 -29.57 -0.66
CA THR A 323 -9.95 -29.83 0.73
C THR A 323 -9.69 -31.31 1.03
N SER A 324 -10.32 -32.22 0.29
CA SER A 324 -10.10 -33.66 0.49
C SER A 324 -8.67 -34.12 0.15
N ALA A 325 -7.93 -33.30 -0.61
CA ALA A 325 -6.53 -33.54 -0.98
C ALA A 325 -5.53 -32.89 0.00
N ILE A 326 -5.99 -32.26 1.10
CA ILE A 326 -5.09 -31.75 2.16
C ILE A 326 -4.38 -32.93 2.82
N THR A 327 -3.06 -32.92 2.76
CA THR A 327 -2.22 -33.83 3.53
C THR A 327 -2.08 -33.31 4.95
N GLU A 328 -2.41 -34.12 5.96
CA GLU A 328 -2.24 -33.75 7.37
C GLU A 328 -0.75 -33.51 7.67
N GLY A 329 -0.35 -32.26 7.86
CA GLY A 329 1.06 -31.92 8.06
C GLY A 329 1.32 -30.48 8.47
N GLU A 330 2.59 -30.16 8.49
CA GLU A 330 3.11 -28.81 8.75
C GLU A 330 4.48 -28.61 8.07
N ASP A 331 4.78 -27.40 7.65
CA ASP A 331 6.07 -26.99 7.12
C ASP A 331 6.75 -26.00 8.04
N SER A 332 8.03 -26.20 8.33
CA SER A 332 8.80 -25.36 9.24
C SER A 332 10.04 -24.79 8.57
N TYR A 333 10.42 -23.58 9.00
CA TYR A 333 11.66 -22.93 8.59
C TYR A 333 12.27 -22.15 9.76
N ILE A 334 13.52 -21.74 9.59
CA ILE A 334 14.24 -20.88 10.57
C ILE A 334 14.31 -19.48 10.00
N TYR A 335 13.64 -18.54 10.64
CA TYR A 335 13.82 -17.13 10.38
C TYR A 335 15.02 -16.58 11.14
N ASP A 336 15.95 -15.98 10.41
CA ASP A 336 17.16 -15.33 10.94
C ASP A 336 17.09 -13.82 10.65
N PRO A 337 16.87 -12.96 11.67
CA PRO A 337 16.81 -11.52 11.45
C PRO A 337 18.12 -10.88 10.95
N GLU A 338 19.26 -11.56 11.11
CA GLU A 338 20.55 -11.10 10.57
C GLU A 338 20.68 -11.41 9.07
N ASN A 339 19.93 -12.40 8.57
CA ASN A 339 19.88 -12.78 7.15
C ASN A 339 18.44 -12.80 6.63
N PRO A 340 17.72 -11.66 6.65
CA PRO A 340 16.31 -11.60 6.26
C PRO A 340 16.10 -11.96 4.80
N VAL A 341 14.92 -12.47 4.48
CA VAL A 341 14.47 -12.64 3.08
C VAL A 341 14.39 -11.26 2.44
N PRO A 342 15.07 -11.05 1.29
CA PRO A 342 15.08 -9.75 0.64
C PRO A 342 13.76 -9.45 -0.07
N PHE A 343 13.37 -8.19 -0.06
CA PHE A 343 12.39 -7.63 -0.99
C PHE A 343 13.14 -7.01 -2.16
N ILE A 344 12.79 -7.40 -3.39
CA ILE A 344 13.44 -6.88 -4.60
C ILE A 344 12.90 -5.47 -4.85
N THR A 345 13.74 -4.47 -4.72
CA THR A 345 13.42 -3.05 -4.91
C THR A 345 14.68 -2.22 -5.08
N GLU A 346 14.54 -1.00 -5.59
CA GLU A 346 15.61 0.00 -5.53
C GLU A 346 15.75 0.53 -4.11
N ILE A 347 16.91 0.31 -3.52
CA ILE A 347 17.13 0.60 -2.10
C ILE A 347 17.11 2.10 -1.77
N THR A 348 17.28 2.97 -2.77
CA THR A 348 17.24 4.43 -2.63
C THR A 348 15.83 5.01 -2.71
N SER A 349 14.83 4.19 -3.04
CA SER A 349 13.45 4.62 -3.20
C SER A 349 12.63 4.35 -1.94
N ALA A 350 11.79 5.31 -1.55
CA ALA A 350 10.73 5.08 -0.58
C ALA A 350 9.51 4.41 -1.23
N GLN A 351 9.39 4.47 -2.55
CA GLN A 351 8.33 3.84 -3.32
C GLN A 351 8.78 2.46 -3.77
N ILE A 352 8.05 1.48 -3.33
CA ILE A 352 8.34 0.08 -3.50
C ILE A 352 7.50 -0.43 -4.65
N GLY A 353 8.10 -1.08 -5.59
CA GLY A 353 7.22 -1.59 -6.61
C GLY A 353 7.91 -2.49 -7.58
N GLY A 354 7.13 -3.21 -8.33
CA GLY A 354 7.55 -3.90 -9.52
C GLY A 354 7.08 -5.35 -9.56
N PRO A 355 6.82 -5.82 -10.77
CA PRO A 355 6.55 -7.22 -11.07
C PRO A 355 7.87 -8.01 -11.19
N ASP A 356 8.75 -7.86 -10.20
CA ASP A 356 10.10 -8.42 -10.22
C ASP A 356 10.09 -9.94 -10.20
N ASN A 357 11.20 -10.53 -10.66
CA ASN A 357 11.39 -11.97 -10.70
C ASN A 357 11.88 -12.54 -9.36
N TYR A 358 11.00 -13.16 -8.62
CA TYR A 358 11.30 -13.75 -7.31
C TYR A 358 11.90 -15.17 -7.37
N SER A 359 12.11 -15.73 -8.55
CA SER A 359 12.63 -17.10 -8.70
C SER A 359 13.97 -17.37 -8.00
N SER A 360 14.78 -16.34 -7.74
CA SER A 360 16.03 -16.44 -6.97
C SER A 360 15.78 -16.46 -5.46
N VAL A 361 14.83 -15.65 -4.98
CA VAL A 361 14.43 -15.59 -3.57
C VAL A 361 13.78 -16.90 -3.14
N GLU A 362 12.93 -17.46 -3.98
CA GLU A 362 12.26 -18.76 -3.79
C GLU A 362 13.22 -19.97 -3.67
N ARG A 363 14.52 -19.78 -3.87
CA ARG A 363 15.53 -20.82 -3.62
C ARG A 363 15.95 -20.97 -2.17
N ARG A 364 15.59 -20.02 -1.33
CA ARG A 364 15.96 -20.00 0.09
C ARG A 364 15.18 -21.07 0.86
N ASP A 365 15.85 -21.67 1.85
CA ASP A 365 15.23 -22.69 2.74
C ASP A 365 14.28 -22.06 3.78
N ASP A 366 14.34 -20.75 3.96
CA ASP A 366 13.45 -19.99 4.85
C ASP A 366 12.27 -19.32 4.10
N VAL A 367 12.00 -19.78 2.88
CA VAL A 367 10.81 -19.46 2.09
C VAL A 367 10.04 -20.76 1.81
N LEU A 368 8.81 -20.84 2.34
CA LEU A 368 7.89 -21.93 1.97
C LEU A 368 7.19 -21.55 0.67
N VAL A 369 7.20 -22.47 -0.28
CA VAL A 369 6.69 -22.25 -1.65
C VAL A 369 5.58 -23.21 -1.97
N TYR A 370 4.37 -22.70 -2.21
CA TYR A 370 3.21 -23.50 -2.58
C TYR A 370 2.74 -23.13 -3.98
N THR A 371 2.67 -24.12 -4.88
CA THR A 371 2.43 -23.90 -6.31
C THR A 371 1.26 -24.74 -6.81
N SER A 372 0.39 -24.16 -7.62
CA SER A 372 -0.70 -24.88 -8.29
C SER A 372 -0.17 -25.85 -9.35
N GLU A 373 -1.02 -26.77 -9.81
CA GLU A 373 -0.78 -27.46 -11.09
C GLU A 373 -0.72 -26.44 -12.25
N ILE A 374 -0.25 -26.86 -13.41
CA ILE A 374 -0.27 -26.02 -14.63
C ILE A 374 -1.72 -25.69 -14.96
N LEU A 375 -1.99 -24.40 -15.19
CA LEU A 375 -3.33 -23.96 -15.53
C LEU A 375 -3.73 -24.44 -16.93
N GLU A 376 -4.89 -25.07 -17.01
CA GLU A 376 -5.46 -25.53 -18.28
C GLU A 376 -6.18 -24.41 -19.04
N ASP A 377 -6.66 -23.40 -18.33
CA ASP A 377 -7.32 -22.21 -18.86
C ASP A 377 -6.84 -20.94 -18.16
N ASP A 378 -7.11 -19.78 -18.75
CA ASP A 378 -6.84 -18.48 -18.14
C ASP A 378 -7.70 -18.28 -16.88
N ILE A 379 -7.09 -17.77 -15.80
CA ILE A 379 -7.79 -17.42 -14.56
C ILE A 379 -7.54 -15.95 -14.27
N THR A 380 -8.59 -15.15 -14.21
CA THR A 380 -8.49 -13.73 -13.85
C THR A 380 -8.80 -13.52 -12.37
N VAL A 381 -7.77 -13.25 -11.57
CA VAL A 381 -7.93 -12.74 -10.19
C VAL A 381 -8.18 -11.25 -10.27
N LEU A 382 -9.27 -10.80 -9.63
CA LEU A 382 -9.67 -9.39 -9.62
C LEU A 382 -10.35 -9.07 -8.29
N GLY A 383 -9.57 -8.63 -7.33
CA GLY A 383 -10.07 -8.37 -5.98
C GLY A 383 -8.99 -8.36 -4.92
N ASP A 384 -9.44 -8.39 -3.68
CA ASP A 384 -8.61 -8.56 -2.50
C ASP A 384 -7.97 -9.96 -2.47
N VAL A 385 -6.76 -10.03 -1.94
CA VAL A 385 -6.03 -11.28 -1.72
C VAL A 385 -5.68 -11.37 -0.24
N ARG A 386 -6.01 -12.50 0.39
CA ARG A 386 -5.73 -12.72 1.82
C ARG A 386 -5.13 -14.11 2.04
N ALA A 387 -4.12 -14.19 2.90
CA ALA A 387 -3.63 -15.45 3.41
C ALA A 387 -4.15 -15.67 4.84
N VAL A 388 -4.89 -16.75 5.05
CA VAL A 388 -5.33 -17.21 6.36
C VAL A 388 -4.48 -18.40 6.75
N LEU A 389 -3.59 -18.20 7.70
CA LEU A 389 -2.60 -19.19 8.09
C LEU A 389 -2.80 -19.65 9.53
N TYR A 390 -2.62 -20.94 9.75
CA TYR A 390 -2.51 -21.53 11.09
C TYR A 390 -1.04 -21.79 11.38
N ILE A 391 -0.51 -21.13 12.41
CA ILE A 391 0.93 -21.05 12.66
C ILE A 391 1.33 -21.50 14.06
N LYS A 392 2.60 -21.89 14.20
CA LYS A 392 3.32 -22.02 15.46
C LYS A 392 4.65 -21.30 15.36
N SER A 393 5.17 -20.85 16.50
CA SER A 393 6.54 -20.34 16.62
C SER A 393 7.12 -20.68 17.98
N ASP A 394 8.44 -20.80 18.06
CA ASP A 394 9.17 -20.89 19.34
C ASP A 394 9.54 -19.52 19.91
N ALA A 395 9.22 -18.46 19.17
CA ALA A 395 9.38 -17.08 19.60
C ALA A 395 8.08 -16.50 20.14
N PRO A 396 8.13 -15.62 21.14
CA PRO A 396 6.93 -14.96 21.67
C PRO A 396 6.33 -13.95 20.68
N ASP A 397 7.13 -13.49 19.72
CA ASP A 397 6.74 -12.61 18.61
C ASP A 397 7.63 -12.86 17.41
N THR A 398 7.03 -12.88 16.24
CA THR A 398 7.70 -13.06 14.95
C THR A 398 6.83 -12.48 13.84
N ASP A 399 7.31 -12.48 12.60
CA ASP A 399 6.54 -11.99 11.46
C ASP A 399 6.18 -13.13 10.51
N PHE A 400 5.06 -12.98 9.81
CA PHE A 400 4.72 -13.79 8.66
C PHE A 400 4.39 -12.88 7.48
N MET A 401 4.97 -13.18 6.34
CA MET A 401 4.79 -12.50 5.06
C MET A 401 4.26 -13.51 4.05
N ALA A 402 3.32 -13.09 3.23
CA ALA A 402 2.84 -13.87 2.10
C ALA A 402 2.93 -13.04 0.81
N MET A 403 3.31 -13.71 -0.30
CA MET A 403 3.45 -13.08 -1.62
C MET A 403 2.78 -13.97 -2.67
N LEU A 404 1.94 -13.35 -3.51
CA LEU A 404 1.33 -14.01 -4.67
C LEU A 404 2.18 -13.75 -5.90
N THR A 405 2.52 -14.82 -6.64
CA THR A 405 3.29 -14.73 -7.88
C THR A 405 2.64 -15.49 -9.01
N ASP A 406 2.84 -15.02 -10.24
CA ASP A 406 2.54 -15.72 -11.48
C ASP A 406 3.80 -16.39 -12.00
N VAL A 407 3.81 -17.73 -12.03
CA VAL A 407 4.95 -18.52 -12.53
C VAL A 407 4.75 -18.84 -13.98
N TRP A 408 5.61 -18.28 -14.83
CA TRP A 408 5.60 -18.45 -16.26
C TRP A 408 6.20 -19.81 -16.67
N PRO A 409 5.92 -20.31 -17.88
CA PRO A 409 6.47 -21.59 -18.35
C PRO A 409 8.01 -21.64 -18.39
N ASN A 410 8.68 -20.50 -18.53
CA ASN A 410 10.14 -20.38 -18.49
C ASN A 410 10.71 -20.32 -17.07
N GLY A 411 9.87 -20.36 -16.03
CA GLY A 411 10.27 -20.31 -14.62
C GLY A 411 10.45 -18.89 -14.04
N TYR A 412 10.11 -17.84 -14.81
CA TYR A 412 9.99 -16.48 -14.28
C TYR A 412 8.86 -16.46 -13.24
N SER A 413 9.11 -15.93 -12.05
CA SER A 413 8.12 -15.83 -10.97
C SER A 413 7.81 -14.36 -10.74
N GLN A 414 6.75 -13.87 -11.40
CA GLN A 414 6.33 -12.49 -11.36
C GLN A 414 5.59 -12.17 -10.07
N ARG A 415 6.10 -11.26 -9.25
CA ARG A 415 5.37 -10.73 -8.11
C ARG A 415 4.11 -10.01 -8.58
N LEU A 416 2.98 -10.23 -7.86
CA LEU A 416 1.72 -9.53 -8.09
C LEU A 416 1.34 -8.64 -6.90
N CYS A 417 1.25 -9.23 -5.72
CA CYS A 417 0.95 -8.54 -4.47
C CYS A 417 1.54 -9.29 -3.29
N ASP A 418 1.64 -8.62 -2.16
CA ASP A 418 2.18 -9.18 -0.91
C ASP A 418 1.65 -8.45 0.31
N GLY A 419 1.78 -9.09 1.45
CA GLY A 419 1.43 -8.50 2.73
C GLY A 419 2.18 -9.17 3.88
N MET A 420 2.10 -8.55 5.05
CA MET A 420 2.76 -9.01 6.25
C MET A 420 1.87 -8.85 7.49
N VAL A 421 2.08 -9.70 8.48
CA VAL A 421 1.56 -9.54 9.83
C VAL A 421 2.68 -9.76 10.85
N ARG A 422 2.86 -8.81 11.76
CA ARG A 422 3.65 -9.02 12.97
C ARG A 422 2.75 -9.65 14.02
N THR A 423 3.10 -10.84 14.51
CA THR A 423 2.19 -11.68 15.30
C THR A 423 1.66 -11.02 16.55
N ARG A 424 2.39 -10.08 17.16
CA ARG A 424 1.93 -9.29 18.30
C ARG A 424 0.69 -8.44 18.00
N TYR A 425 0.45 -8.09 16.71
CA TYR A 425 -0.67 -7.28 16.26
C TYR A 425 -1.78 -8.09 15.57
N ARG A 426 -1.72 -9.44 15.59
CA ARG A 426 -2.74 -10.31 14.97
C ARG A 426 -4.17 -10.12 15.49
N LYS A 427 -4.34 -9.42 16.59
CA LYS A 427 -5.64 -9.08 17.20
C LYS A 427 -5.99 -7.59 17.09
N GLY A 428 -5.26 -6.86 16.27
CA GLY A 428 -5.42 -5.42 16.04
C GLY A 428 -4.21 -4.61 16.47
N MET A 429 -4.06 -3.42 15.88
CA MET A 429 -2.94 -2.52 16.13
C MET A 429 -3.06 -1.70 17.43
N ASP A 430 -4.18 -1.79 18.14
CA ASP A 430 -4.44 -1.06 19.38
C ASP A 430 -3.77 -1.68 20.62
N LYS A 431 -3.30 -2.93 20.51
CA LYS A 431 -2.71 -3.67 21.62
C LYS A 431 -1.70 -4.72 21.17
N ILE A 432 -0.72 -4.96 22.03
CA ILE A 432 0.28 -6.03 21.85
C ILE A 432 -0.22 -7.32 22.53
N VAL A 433 -0.25 -8.43 21.78
CA VAL A 433 -0.61 -9.76 22.27
C VAL A 433 0.42 -10.77 21.78
N PHE A 434 1.33 -11.19 22.66
CA PHE A 434 2.36 -12.18 22.31
C PHE A 434 1.76 -13.57 22.02
N LEU A 435 2.55 -14.39 21.32
CA LEU A 435 2.22 -15.81 21.13
C LEU A 435 2.42 -16.57 22.47
N GLU A 436 1.42 -17.33 22.85
CA GLU A 436 1.45 -18.14 24.09
C GLU A 436 1.76 -19.63 23.83
N GLY A 437 2.27 -19.93 22.62
CA GLY A 437 2.46 -21.30 22.16
C GLY A 437 1.19 -21.89 21.51
N GLY A 438 1.29 -23.14 21.06
CA GLY A 438 0.20 -23.81 20.34
C GLY A 438 -0.08 -23.23 18.95
N VAL A 439 -1.24 -23.58 18.41
CA VAL A 439 -1.68 -23.14 17.08
C VAL A 439 -2.37 -21.79 17.20
N ASN A 440 -1.94 -20.84 16.40
CA ASN A 440 -2.55 -19.51 16.28
C ASN A 440 -3.03 -19.32 14.84
N GLU A 441 -4.21 -18.74 14.68
CA GLU A 441 -4.69 -18.25 13.39
C GLU A 441 -4.22 -16.81 13.19
N ILE A 442 -3.68 -16.53 11.99
CA ILE A 442 -3.31 -15.20 11.55
C ILE A 442 -3.93 -14.94 10.16
N GLU A 443 -4.25 -13.70 9.91
CA GLU A 443 -4.68 -13.22 8.60
C GLU A 443 -3.66 -12.21 8.09
N ILE A 444 -3.23 -12.37 6.83
CA ILE A 444 -2.34 -11.45 6.14
C ILE A 444 -3.12 -10.85 5.00
N ASP A 445 -3.38 -9.55 5.07
CA ASP A 445 -3.90 -8.78 3.94
C ASP A 445 -2.77 -8.59 2.91
N MET A 446 -2.93 -9.19 1.75
CA MET A 446 -1.97 -9.09 0.64
C MET A 446 -2.39 -8.01 -0.36
N TRP A 447 -3.35 -7.17 0.02
CA TRP A 447 -3.93 -6.07 -0.74
C TRP A 447 -4.73 -6.53 -1.97
N ASN A 448 -4.77 -5.72 -3.02
CA ASN A 448 -5.61 -5.97 -4.18
C ASN A 448 -4.76 -6.24 -5.42
N THR A 449 -5.29 -7.05 -6.34
CA THR A 449 -4.68 -7.24 -7.65
C THR A 449 -5.72 -7.42 -8.75
N GLY A 450 -5.33 -7.09 -9.99
CA GLY A 450 -6.11 -7.35 -11.19
C GLY A 450 -5.22 -8.01 -12.25
N HIS A 451 -5.18 -9.36 -12.26
CA HIS A 451 -4.26 -10.12 -13.10
C HIS A 451 -4.89 -11.37 -13.68
N THR A 452 -4.63 -11.64 -14.96
CA THR A 452 -4.98 -12.89 -15.62
C THR A 452 -3.77 -13.82 -15.67
N PHE A 453 -3.80 -14.87 -14.86
CA PHE A 453 -2.88 -15.99 -14.99
C PHE A 453 -3.21 -16.73 -16.28
N LYS A 454 -2.24 -16.85 -17.17
CA LYS A 454 -2.44 -17.45 -18.48
C LYS A 454 -2.42 -18.98 -18.41
N LYS A 455 -3.14 -19.62 -19.33
CA LYS A 455 -2.98 -21.05 -19.61
C LYS A 455 -1.50 -21.41 -19.76
N GLY A 456 -1.07 -22.47 -19.10
CA GLY A 456 0.33 -22.91 -19.06
C GLY A 456 1.17 -22.28 -17.94
N HIS A 457 0.68 -21.24 -17.27
CA HIS A 457 1.28 -20.67 -16.07
C HIS A 457 0.88 -21.45 -14.81
N ARG A 458 1.38 -21.02 -13.66
CA ARG A 458 1.00 -21.54 -12.34
C ARG A 458 0.77 -20.40 -11.37
N ILE A 459 -0.19 -20.55 -10.49
CA ILE A 459 -0.37 -19.68 -9.32
C ILE A 459 0.58 -20.16 -8.24
N ARG A 460 1.31 -19.24 -7.62
CA ARG A 460 2.21 -19.56 -6.52
C ARG A 460 2.05 -18.58 -5.37
N VAL A 461 2.22 -19.11 -4.16
CA VAL A 461 2.31 -18.31 -2.94
C VAL A 461 3.58 -18.69 -2.20
N ASP A 462 4.34 -17.66 -1.84
CA ASP A 462 5.51 -17.76 -1.00
C ASP A 462 5.16 -17.28 0.41
N ILE A 463 5.62 -18.01 1.44
CA ILE A 463 5.47 -17.64 2.84
C ILE A 463 6.85 -17.56 3.48
N SER A 464 7.12 -16.45 4.15
CA SER A 464 8.38 -16.20 4.86
C SER A 464 8.13 -15.39 6.12
N SER A 465 9.20 -14.92 6.78
CA SER A 465 9.11 -14.06 7.98
C SER A 465 9.76 -12.68 7.80
N SER A 466 10.04 -12.30 6.58
CA SER A 466 10.63 -10.98 6.28
C SER A 466 10.50 -10.63 4.81
N ALA A 467 10.56 -9.35 4.51
CA ALA A 467 10.67 -8.75 3.18
C ALA A 467 11.50 -7.46 3.32
N PHE A 468 12.78 -7.63 3.62
CA PHE A 468 13.67 -6.51 3.95
C PHE A 468 14.24 -5.86 2.67
N PRO A 469 14.29 -4.53 2.57
CA PRO A 469 14.00 -3.52 3.58
C PRO A 469 12.56 -2.94 3.55
N LYS A 470 11.62 -3.54 2.79
CA LYS A 470 10.23 -3.07 2.76
C LYS A 470 9.65 -2.97 4.18
N TYR A 471 9.82 -4.03 4.98
CA TYR A 471 9.40 -4.07 6.37
C TYR A 471 10.59 -4.17 7.31
N SER A 472 10.45 -3.61 8.52
CA SER A 472 11.44 -3.73 9.57
C SER A 472 11.58 -5.18 10.03
N ARG A 473 12.83 -5.61 10.30
CA ARG A 473 13.13 -6.94 10.82
C ARG A 473 12.55 -7.11 12.22
N ASN A 474 11.83 -8.21 12.46
CA ASN A 474 11.44 -8.58 13.82
C ASN A 474 12.63 -9.25 14.52
N PRO A 475 13.09 -8.77 15.68
CA PRO A 475 14.17 -9.38 16.44
C PRO A 475 13.77 -10.70 17.11
N ASN A 476 12.49 -11.11 17.10
CA ASN A 476 11.92 -12.32 17.69
C ASN A 476 12.05 -12.43 19.24
N THR A 477 12.48 -11.38 19.91
CA THR A 477 12.75 -11.40 21.36
C THR A 477 11.49 -11.26 22.21
N GLY A 478 10.41 -10.70 21.63
CA GLY A 478 9.22 -10.34 22.39
C GLY A 478 9.41 -9.09 23.26
N SER A 479 10.38 -8.23 22.92
CA SER A 479 10.54 -6.94 23.58
C SER A 479 9.26 -6.09 23.43
N MET A 480 8.82 -5.44 24.50
CA MET A 480 7.71 -4.49 24.44
C MET A 480 8.09 -3.24 23.62
N ASP A 481 9.33 -2.81 23.70
CA ASP A 481 9.89 -1.73 22.91
C ASP A 481 10.80 -2.29 21.81
N ILE A 482 10.20 -2.66 20.68
CA ILE A 482 10.93 -3.24 19.55
C ILE A 482 11.83 -2.21 18.85
N ALA A 483 11.49 -0.92 18.92
CA ALA A 483 12.28 0.15 18.33
C ALA A 483 13.62 0.37 19.02
N SER A 484 13.70 0.02 20.31
CA SER A 484 14.93 0.12 21.14
C SER A 484 15.65 -1.23 21.30
N GLU A 485 15.14 -2.31 20.74
CA GLU A 485 15.72 -3.66 20.91
C GLU A 485 17.03 -3.79 20.10
N THR A 486 18.04 -4.30 20.74
CA THR A 486 19.38 -4.52 20.15
C THR A 486 19.73 -6.01 19.99
N ASN A 487 19.01 -6.88 20.74
CA ASN A 487 19.24 -8.31 20.61
C ASN A 487 18.37 -8.89 19.51
N MET A 488 18.88 -9.92 18.84
CA MET A 488 18.14 -10.69 17.85
C MET A 488 18.27 -12.18 18.17
N ARG A 489 17.22 -12.93 17.89
CA ARG A 489 17.25 -14.39 17.95
C ARG A 489 16.62 -15.01 16.73
N LYS A 490 17.08 -16.19 16.34
CA LYS A 490 16.42 -17.00 15.32
C LYS A 490 15.11 -17.54 15.88
N ALA A 491 14.12 -17.66 15.02
CA ALA A 491 12.83 -18.26 15.33
C ALA A 491 12.54 -19.45 14.43
N ARG A 492 12.06 -20.54 15.00
CA ARG A 492 11.47 -21.64 14.23
C ARG A 492 10.00 -21.33 14.03
N ASN A 493 9.64 -21.00 12.80
CA ASN A 493 8.27 -20.72 12.39
C ASN A 493 7.69 -21.91 11.61
N THR A 494 6.41 -22.19 11.83
CA THR A 494 5.73 -23.34 11.25
C THR A 494 4.36 -22.91 10.71
N VAL A 495 4.03 -23.37 9.51
CA VAL A 495 2.70 -23.23 8.89
C VAL A 495 2.05 -24.60 8.84
N ILE A 496 0.80 -24.67 9.32
CA ILE A 496 0.05 -25.93 9.45
C ILE A 496 -0.92 -26.05 8.28
N HIS A 497 -0.99 -27.26 7.69
CA HIS A 497 -1.97 -27.60 6.67
C HIS A 497 -2.64 -28.92 7.07
N GLN A 498 -3.75 -28.82 7.78
CA GLN A 498 -4.56 -29.94 8.30
C GLN A 498 -6.04 -29.63 8.07
N MET A 499 -6.87 -30.65 7.97
CA MET A 499 -8.33 -30.46 7.86
C MET A 499 -8.90 -29.60 9.00
N LYS A 500 -8.34 -29.74 10.20
CA LYS A 500 -8.73 -28.93 11.37
C LYS A 500 -8.18 -27.50 11.29
N PHE A 501 -7.08 -27.29 10.62
CA PHE A 501 -6.34 -26.03 10.51
C PHE A 501 -5.97 -25.77 9.04
N PRO A 502 -6.96 -25.49 8.17
CA PRO A 502 -6.77 -25.41 6.72
C PRO A 502 -6.22 -24.03 6.32
N SER A 503 -4.89 -23.91 6.39
CA SER A 503 -4.22 -22.72 5.87
C SER A 503 -4.50 -22.56 4.38
N ARG A 504 -4.76 -21.31 3.95
CA ARG A 504 -5.27 -21.05 2.60
C ARG A 504 -5.06 -19.61 2.16
N ILE A 505 -5.19 -19.42 0.86
CA ILE A 505 -5.28 -18.09 0.23
C ILE A 505 -6.73 -17.91 -0.24
N GLU A 506 -7.29 -16.77 0.09
CA GLU A 506 -8.63 -16.35 -0.34
C GLU A 506 -8.51 -15.17 -1.31
N THR A 507 -9.24 -15.21 -2.41
CA THR A 507 -9.30 -14.11 -3.38
C THR A 507 -10.61 -14.15 -4.17
N ARG A 508 -10.74 -13.27 -5.15
CA ARG A 508 -11.89 -13.21 -6.05
C ARG A 508 -11.45 -13.42 -7.50
N VAL A 509 -12.25 -14.16 -8.24
CA VAL A 509 -12.04 -14.40 -9.68
C VAL A 509 -13.18 -13.81 -10.51
N LEU A 510 -12.81 -13.24 -11.64
CA LEU A 510 -13.74 -12.81 -12.68
C LEU A 510 -13.91 -13.98 -13.65
N ARG A 511 -15.14 -14.45 -13.85
CA ARG A 511 -15.47 -15.52 -14.83
C ARG A 511 -15.93 -14.95 -16.16
#